data_1cf91df216f918e72234e321e1c0c5c5
#
_entry.id   1cf91df216f918e72234e321e1c0c5c5
#
_cell.length_a   1.000
_cell.length_b   1.000
_cell.length_c   1.000
_cell.angle_alpha   90.00
_cell.angle_beta   90.00
_cell.angle_gamma   90.00
#
_symmetry.space_group_name_H-M   'P 1'
#
loop_
_entity.id
_entity.type
_entity.pdbx_description
1 polymer ?
#
loop_
_entity_poly.entity_id
_entity_poly.type
_entity_poly.pdbx_seq_one_letter_code
_entity_poly.pdbx_strand_id
1 'polypeptide(L)'
;MKLLEGKVAIVTGAARGIGKAIAIEFAKAGADVAFTDLAIDDNAKATEAEIAAFGVKCKGYASNAANFEDTHNVVAEIHKDFGHID
;
A
#
# COMPACT_ATOMS: atom_id res chain seq x y z
N MET A 1 19.94 -4.84 -7.52
CA MET A 1 18.84 -5.54 -8.24
C MET A 1 17.55 -5.39 -7.47
N LYS A 2 16.48 -5.04 -8.14
CA LYS A 2 15.16 -4.93 -7.51
C LYS A 2 14.36 -6.20 -7.76
N LEU A 3 14.21 -7.01 -6.72
CA LEU A 3 13.58 -8.33 -6.83
C LEU A 3 12.09 -8.30 -7.15
N LEU A 4 11.40 -7.22 -6.79
CA LEU A 4 9.95 -7.09 -6.93
C LEU A 4 9.55 -6.05 -7.97
N GLU A 5 10.45 -5.66 -8.84
CA GLU A 5 10.15 -4.69 -9.89
C GLU A 5 9.00 -5.20 -10.76
N GLY A 6 8.00 -4.34 -10.99
CA GLY A 6 6.81 -4.71 -11.73
C GLY A 6 5.72 -5.40 -10.92
N LYS A 7 5.96 -5.67 -9.64
CA LYS A 7 4.96 -6.27 -8.74
C LYS A 7 4.18 -5.19 -8.00
N VAL A 8 2.97 -5.54 -7.58
CA VAL A 8 2.13 -4.68 -6.76
C VAL A 8 1.83 -5.41 -5.45
N ALA A 9 2.21 -4.81 -4.34
CA ALA A 9 1.98 -5.39 -3.02
C ALA A 9 0.87 -4.62 -2.29
N ILE A 10 0.01 -5.35 -1.59
CA ILE A 10 -0.99 -4.75 -0.71
C ILE A 10 -0.56 -5.01 0.73
N VAL A 11 -0.51 -3.96 1.54
CA VAL A 11 -0.15 -4.07 2.95
C VAL A 11 -1.26 -3.43 3.78
N THR A 12 -1.83 -4.20 4.71
CA THR A 12 -2.85 -3.69 5.62
C THR A 12 -2.20 -3.05 6.85
N GLY A 13 -2.78 -1.93 7.32
CA GLY A 13 -2.26 -1.25 8.51
C GLY A 13 -0.87 -0.65 8.32
N ALA A 14 -0.54 -0.20 7.11
CA ALA A 14 0.82 0.24 6.77
C ALA A 14 1.13 1.68 7.15
N ALA A 15 0.20 2.42 7.76
CA ALA A 15 0.45 3.81 8.12
C ALA A 15 1.50 3.96 9.23
N ARG A 16 1.68 2.91 10.03
CA ARG A 16 2.62 2.94 11.16
C ARG A 16 3.07 1.53 11.55
N GLY A 17 4.11 1.46 12.40
CA GLY A 17 4.57 0.22 13.01
C GLY A 17 5.12 -0.80 12.02
N ILE A 18 4.84 -2.08 12.29
CA ILE A 18 5.35 -3.20 11.50
C ILE A 18 4.85 -3.15 10.06
N GLY A 19 3.58 -2.78 9.85
CA GLY A 19 3.02 -2.66 8.50
C GLY A 19 3.78 -1.63 7.65
N LYS A 20 4.12 -0.49 8.24
CA LYS A 20 4.92 0.54 7.56
C LYS A 20 6.31 0.00 7.19
N ALA A 21 6.97 -0.69 8.10
CA ALA A 21 8.29 -1.27 7.85
C ALA A 21 8.25 -2.28 6.71
N ILE A 22 7.23 -3.13 6.67
CA ILE A 22 7.04 -4.12 5.60
C ILE A 22 6.82 -3.41 4.26
N ALA A 23 5.98 -2.38 4.22
CA ALA A 23 5.71 -1.62 3.01
C ALA A 23 6.98 -0.96 2.47
N ILE A 24 7.82 -0.41 3.34
CA ILE A 24 9.09 0.19 2.95
C ILE A 24 10.03 -0.85 2.35
N GLU A 25 10.10 -2.04 2.95
CA GLU A 25 10.94 -3.12 2.41
C GLU A 25 10.48 -3.55 1.02
N PHE A 26 9.16 -3.66 0.79
CA PHE A 26 8.66 -3.94 -0.56
C PHE A 26 9.04 -2.84 -1.56
N ALA A 27 8.94 -1.58 -1.15
CA ALA A 27 9.32 -0.46 -2.02
C ALA A 27 10.80 -0.49 -2.35
N LYS A 28 11.66 -0.80 -1.39
CA LYS A 28 13.10 -0.95 -1.63
C LYS A 28 13.39 -2.06 -2.62
N ALA A 29 12.58 -3.11 -2.63
CA ALA A 29 12.71 -4.22 -3.59
C ALA A 29 12.10 -3.91 -4.96
N GLY A 30 11.51 -2.72 -5.13
CA GLY A 30 10.99 -2.25 -6.40
C GLY A 30 9.50 -2.44 -6.62
N ALA A 31 8.76 -2.95 -5.64
CA ALA A 31 7.32 -3.14 -5.76
C ALA A 31 6.58 -1.81 -5.65
N ASP A 32 5.53 -1.65 -6.43
CA ASP A 32 4.54 -0.62 -6.16
C ASP A 32 3.71 -1.06 -4.96
N VAL A 33 3.30 -0.13 -4.12
CA VAL A 33 2.65 -0.44 -2.85
C VAL A 33 1.29 0.22 -2.76
N ALA A 34 0.27 -0.59 -2.51
CA ALA A 34 -1.03 -0.12 -2.07
C ALA A 34 -1.17 -0.51 -0.60
N PHE A 35 -1.54 0.42 0.25
CA PHE A 35 -1.74 0.09 1.66
C PHE A 35 -3.12 0.54 2.13
N THR A 36 -3.61 -0.12 3.17
CA THR A 36 -4.91 0.23 3.76
C THR A 36 -4.74 0.56 5.23
N ASP A 37 -5.56 1.47 5.72
CA ASP A 37 -5.69 1.77 7.14
C ASP A 37 -7.12 2.24 7.40
N LEU A 38 -7.50 2.35 8.66
CA LEU A 38 -8.86 2.78 9.03
C LEU A 38 -9.18 4.17 8.50
N ALA A 39 -8.17 5.04 8.46
CA ALA A 39 -8.32 6.39 7.91
C ALA A 39 -7.01 6.82 7.27
N ILE A 40 -7.10 7.64 6.23
CA ILE A 40 -5.93 8.23 5.62
C ILE A 40 -5.71 9.59 6.27
N ASP A 41 -5.06 9.57 7.41
CA ASP A 41 -4.69 10.75 8.18
C ASP A 41 -3.31 11.27 7.77
N ASP A 42 -2.77 12.23 8.53
CA ASP A 42 -1.47 12.81 8.24
C ASP A 42 -0.34 11.79 8.30
N ASN A 43 -0.43 10.80 9.20
CA ASN A 43 0.55 9.73 9.28
C ASN A 43 0.53 8.86 8.03
N ALA A 44 -0.67 8.54 7.53
CA ALA A 44 -0.81 7.75 6.32
C ALA A 44 -0.28 8.50 5.10
N LYS A 45 -0.54 9.80 5.01
CA LYS A 45 -0.02 10.63 3.92
C LYS A 45 1.50 10.74 3.95
N ALA A 46 2.08 10.85 5.14
CA ALA A 46 3.52 10.89 5.31
C ALA A 46 4.15 9.55 4.90
N THR A 47 3.51 8.44 5.25
CA THR A 47 3.97 7.10 4.86
C THR A 47 3.90 6.94 3.34
N GLU A 48 2.83 7.40 2.70
CA GLU A 48 2.68 7.34 1.25
C GLU A 48 3.81 8.10 0.55
N ALA A 49 4.12 9.30 1.02
CA ALA A 49 5.21 10.10 0.46
C ALA A 49 6.57 9.44 0.68
N GLU A 50 6.80 8.89 1.85
CA GLU A 50 8.04 8.22 2.20
C GLU A 50 8.30 6.99 1.32
N ILE A 51 7.26 6.19 1.08
CA ILE A 51 7.35 5.02 0.21
C ILE A 51 7.56 5.44 -1.24
N ALA A 52 6.83 6.45 -1.71
CA ALA A 52 6.96 6.95 -3.08
C ALA A 52 8.36 7.51 -3.36
N ALA A 53 9.07 7.96 -2.33
CA ALA A 53 10.43 8.47 -2.48
C ALA A 53 11.42 7.40 -2.97
N PHE A 54 11.09 6.12 -2.87
CA PHE A 54 11.90 5.04 -3.44
C PHE A 54 11.72 4.87 -4.95
N GLY A 55 10.91 5.72 -5.58
CA GLY A 55 10.69 5.68 -7.03
C GLY A 55 9.57 4.74 -7.47
N VAL A 56 8.79 4.21 -6.54
CA VAL A 56 7.66 3.33 -6.84
C VAL A 56 6.34 4.08 -6.66
N LYS A 57 5.26 3.53 -7.24
CA LYS A 57 3.92 4.05 -7.03
C LYS A 57 3.43 3.62 -5.65
N CYS A 58 2.85 4.55 -4.90
CA CYS A 58 2.29 4.25 -3.60
C CYS A 58 0.98 5.01 -3.40
N LYS A 59 -0.06 4.30 -2.94
CA LYS A 59 -1.33 4.93 -2.62
C LYS A 59 -1.94 4.28 -1.38
N GLY A 60 -2.44 5.11 -0.47
CA GLY A 60 -3.15 4.68 0.72
C GLY A 60 -4.65 4.69 0.50
N TYR A 61 -5.34 3.72 1.10
CA TYR A 61 -6.79 3.58 1.02
C TYR A 61 -7.38 3.45 2.41
N ALA A 62 -8.46 4.16 2.68
CA ALA A 62 -9.20 4.00 3.93
C ALA A 62 -10.05 2.73 3.83
N SER A 63 -9.85 1.81 4.75
CA SER A 63 -10.59 0.55 4.78
C SER A 63 -10.66 0.00 6.20
N ASN A 64 -11.84 -0.52 6.57
CA ASN A 64 -12.00 -1.25 7.80
C ASN A 64 -11.84 -2.74 7.49
N ALA A 65 -10.72 -3.33 7.89
CA ALA A 65 -10.40 -4.73 7.62
C ALA A 65 -11.40 -5.72 8.25
N ALA A 66 -12.15 -5.29 9.26
CA ALA A 66 -13.20 -6.10 9.88
C ALA A 66 -14.49 -6.12 9.05
N ASN A 67 -14.61 -5.28 8.05
CA ASN A 67 -15.79 -5.20 7.17
C ASN A 67 -15.45 -5.85 5.83
N PHE A 68 -16.06 -7.00 5.56
CA PHE A 68 -15.79 -7.76 4.33
C PHE A 68 -16.10 -6.97 3.06
N GLU A 69 -17.26 -6.31 3.02
CA GLU A 69 -17.67 -5.53 1.85
C GLU A 69 -16.72 -4.37 1.59
N ASP A 70 -16.31 -3.67 2.63
CA ASP A 70 -15.38 -2.55 2.53
C ASP A 70 -14.02 -3.03 1.99
N THR A 71 -13.52 -4.13 2.51
CA THR A 71 -12.28 -4.75 2.04
C THR A 71 -12.39 -5.16 0.57
N HIS A 72 -13.50 -5.77 0.18
CA HIS A 72 -13.73 -6.18 -1.20
C HIS A 72 -13.72 -4.98 -2.15
N ASN A 73 -14.38 -3.89 -1.76
CA ASN A 73 -14.44 -2.68 -2.58
C ASN A 73 -13.07 -2.03 -2.73
N VAL A 74 -12.28 -2.01 -1.66
CA VAL A 74 -10.92 -1.44 -1.70
C VAL A 74 -10.00 -2.27 -2.57
N VAL A 75 -10.06 -3.59 -2.50
CA VAL A 75 -9.26 -4.47 -3.37
C VAL A 75 -9.58 -4.22 -4.84
N ALA A 76 -10.87 -4.09 -5.18
CA ALA A 76 -11.29 -3.78 -6.54
C ALA A 76 -10.76 -2.42 -7.00
N GLU A 77 -10.77 -1.42 -6.13
CA GLU A 77 -10.23 -0.09 -6.42
C GLU A 77 -8.72 -0.13 -6.64
N ILE A 78 -7.99 -0.88 -5.82
CA ILE A 78 -6.55 -1.06 -5.98
C ILE A 78 -6.24 -1.72 -7.32
N HIS A 79 -6.97 -2.76 -7.67
CA HIS A 79 -6.78 -3.44 -8.95
C HIS A 79 -6.99 -2.49 -10.12
N LYS A 80 -8.00 -1.62 -10.04
CA LYS A 80 -8.26 -0.61 -11.06
C LYS A 80 -7.13 0.40 -11.16
N ASP A 81 -6.62 0.87 -10.02
CA ASP A 81 -5.60 1.93 -9.99
C ASP A 81 -4.22 1.43 -10.39
N PHE A 82 -3.87 0.19 -10.03
CA PHE A 82 -2.54 -0.37 -10.28
C PHE A 82 -2.49 -1.34 -11.46
N GLY A 83 -3.64 -1.80 -11.94
CA GLY A 83 -3.74 -2.70 -13.09
C GLY A 83 -3.61 -4.18 -12.75
N HIS A 84 -2.94 -4.53 -11.68
CA HIS A 84 -2.79 -5.91 -11.21
C HIS A 84 -2.40 -5.92 -9.74
N ILE A 85 -2.52 -7.09 -9.12
CA ILE A 85 -2.12 -7.32 -7.73
C ILE A 85 -1.30 -8.62 -7.69
N ASP A 86 -0.18 -8.56 -7.03
CA ASP A 86 0.73 -9.73 -6.94
C ASP A 86 0.88 -10.26 -5.52
#